data_e2b61ff7a67f6998e6c0c501be8ba850
#
_entry.id   e2b61ff7a67f6998e6c0c501be8ba850
#
_cell.length_a   1.000
_cell.length_b   1.000
_cell.length_c   1.000
_cell.angle_alpha   90.00
_cell.angle_beta   90.00
_cell.angle_gamma   90.00
#
_symmetry.space_group_name_H-M   'P 1'
#
loop_
_entity.id
_entity.type
_entity.pdbx_description
1 polymer ?
#
loop_
_entity_poly.entity_id
_entity_poly.type
_entity_poly.pdbx_seq_one_letter_code
_entity_poly.pdbx_strand_id
1 'polypeptide(L)'
;MTDFILRDMESILAKWEDFAATCLPAAAFMNSLELRDHARQILEAVAADLVTPQSPEAQAAKSMGLAPVPFPARETAAQTHAVLRAKSGYNIVQLVSEYRALRASVLSMWMTACLPDPPDLQDMIRFNEAIDQAVAESVGHYSMQVDQSRNLLLGMLSHDMRNPLQTVQMTALYLGQLNAGSEVSAAAGRLIRSGTHLQDLLDDLVDFNRTNLGIGISIVPSLLDLGAVCAQELDQLRGAYPDSQLQLSVEGDCHGSWDGKRARQLLGNLVTNAIHYGFPQGLVRVAVVGGPNDVRIDVSNAGPPVDSETLNQLFEPLKRGAATERHHGLGLGLYIVREIAKGHGGSVEARSDGRETVFTARLPRSSSCANRGTQQKTG
;
A
#
# COMPACT_ATOMS: atom_id res chain seq x y z
N MET A 1 -31.43 -29.30 -5.52
CA MET A 1 -30.04 -29.04 -5.05
C MET A 1 -29.99 -28.82 -3.55
N THR A 2 -30.74 -27.88 -2.98
CA THR A 2 -30.72 -27.52 -1.54
C THR A 2 -30.93 -28.71 -0.61
N ASP A 3 -32.03 -29.49 -0.80
CA ASP A 3 -32.32 -30.67 0.04
C ASP A 3 -31.22 -31.71 -0.03
N PHE A 4 -30.57 -31.85 -1.19
CA PHE A 4 -29.42 -32.71 -1.36
C PHE A 4 -28.24 -32.24 -0.52
N ILE A 5 -27.86 -30.96 -0.60
CA ILE A 5 -26.73 -30.41 0.17
C ILE A 5 -26.95 -30.61 1.68
N LEU A 6 -28.15 -30.32 2.17
CA LEU A 6 -28.47 -30.45 3.60
C LEU A 6 -28.53 -31.91 4.07
N ARG A 7 -29.02 -32.83 3.23
CA ARG A 7 -29.11 -34.26 3.56
C ARG A 7 -27.73 -34.93 3.55
N ASP A 8 -26.90 -34.63 2.54
CA ASP A 8 -25.63 -35.31 2.30
C ASP A 8 -24.41 -34.51 2.81
N MET A 9 -24.65 -33.53 3.69
CA MET A 9 -23.68 -32.58 4.22
C MET A 9 -22.39 -33.27 4.72
N GLU A 10 -22.51 -34.31 5.56
CA GLU A 10 -21.33 -35.01 6.12
C GLU A 10 -20.48 -35.68 5.06
N SER A 11 -21.11 -36.25 4.03
CA SER A 11 -20.39 -36.88 2.92
C SER A 11 -19.63 -35.86 2.06
N ILE A 12 -20.22 -34.67 1.90
CA ILE A 12 -19.57 -33.55 1.20
C ILE A 12 -18.39 -33.03 2.01
N LEU A 13 -18.58 -32.84 3.33
CA LEU A 13 -17.53 -32.37 4.25
C LEU A 13 -16.36 -33.37 4.34
N ALA A 14 -16.62 -34.68 4.31
CA ALA A 14 -15.53 -35.67 4.27
C ALA A 14 -14.66 -35.53 3.02
N LYS A 15 -15.27 -35.32 1.85
CA LYS A 15 -14.50 -35.08 0.61
C LYS A 15 -13.75 -33.75 0.62
N TRP A 16 -14.30 -32.73 1.26
CA TRP A 16 -13.62 -31.45 1.49
C TRP A 16 -12.37 -31.67 2.35
N GLU A 17 -12.51 -32.36 3.49
CA GLU A 17 -11.41 -32.66 4.42
C GLU A 17 -10.29 -33.46 3.72
N ASP A 18 -10.66 -34.50 2.98
CA ASP A 18 -9.70 -35.32 2.20
C ASP A 18 -8.89 -34.45 1.24
N PHE A 19 -9.55 -33.51 0.54
CA PHE A 19 -8.86 -32.57 -0.36
C PHE A 19 -8.00 -31.56 0.42
N ALA A 20 -8.54 -30.93 1.47
CA ALA A 20 -7.81 -29.93 2.25
C ALA A 20 -6.53 -30.50 2.86
N ALA A 21 -6.55 -31.79 3.29
CA ALA A 21 -5.38 -32.49 3.80
C ALA A 21 -4.25 -32.63 2.75
N THR A 22 -4.56 -32.55 1.46
CA THR A 22 -3.54 -32.59 0.38
C THR A 22 -2.81 -31.26 0.20
N CYS A 23 -3.28 -30.16 0.80
CA CYS A 23 -2.75 -28.80 0.63
C CYS A 23 -1.47 -28.58 1.44
N LEU A 24 -0.44 -29.38 1.21
CA LEU A 24 0.86 -29.25 1.88
C LEU A 24 1.64 -27.99 1.41
N PRO A 25 2.51 -27.42 2.28
CA PRO A 25 2.78 -27.81 3.66
C PRO A 25 1.78 -27.28 4.69
N ALA A 26 0.86 -26.40 4.32
CA ALA A 26 -0.03 -25.69 5.25
C ALA A 26 -0.91 -26.65 6.07
N ALA A 27 -1.42 -27.73 5.43
CA ALA A 27 -2.27 -28.73 6.09
C ALA A 27 -1.52 -29.71 7.00
N ALA A 28 -0.17 -29.73 6.99
CA ALA A 28 0.64 -30.77 7.64
C ALA A 28 0.43 -30.92 9.16
N PHE A 29 0.01 -29.84 9.83
CA PHE A 29 -0.18 -29.79 11.28
C PHE A 29 -1.64 -29.51 11.70
N MET A 30 -2.59 -29.56 10.74
CA MET A 30 -3.99 -29.31 10.99
C MET A 30 -4.73 -30.57 11.37
N ASN A 31 -5.61 -30.50 12.36
CA ASN A 31 -6.50 -31.60 12.73
C ASN A 31 -7.78 -31.58 11.85
N SER A 32 -8.61 -32.65 11.95
CA SER A 32 -9.84 -32.76 11.16
C SER A 32 -10.80 -31.58 11.32
N LEU A 33 -10.92 -31.03 12.55
CA LEU A 33 -11.79 -29.87 12.81
C LEU A 33 -11.27 -28.62 12.09
N GLU A 34 -9.98 -28.39 12.11
CA GLU A 34 -9.33 -27.26 11.43
C GLU A 34 -9.37 -27.40 9.90
N LEU A 35 -9.27 -28.63 9.38
CA LEU A 35 -9.40 -28.89 7.94
C LEU A 35 -10.84 -28.66 7.46
N ARG A 36 -11.84 -29.07 8.22
CA ARG A 36 -13.26 -28.83 7.93
C ARG A 36 -13.65 -27.38 8.08
N ASP A 37 -13.04 -26.69 9.06
CA ASP A 37 -13.20 -25.27 9.33
C ASP A 37 -14.65 -24.77 9.12
N HIS A 38 -14.85 -23.75 8.32
CA HIS A 38 -16.16 -23.16 8.02
C HIS A 38 -16.86 -23.78 6.80
N ALA A 39 -16.39 -24.92 6.28
CA ALA A 39 -16.98 -25.54 5.09
C ALA A 39 -18.49 -25.83 5.25
N ARG A 40 -18.91 -26.24 6.47
CA ARG A 40 -20.33 -26.43 6.80
C ARG A 40 -21.11 -25.13 6.64
N GLN A 41 -20.64 -24.03 7.25
CA GLN A 41 -21.32 -22.74 7.21
C GLN A 41 -21.35 -22.17 5.79
N ILE A 42 -20.30 -22.42 4.98
CA ILE A 42 -20.29 -22.06 3.56
C ILE A 42 -21.37 -22.82 2.81
N LEU A 43 -21.48 -24.13 3.00
CA LEU A 43 -22.53 -24.96 2.37
C LEU A 43 -23.93 -24.58 2.83
N GLU A 44 -24.12 -24.27 4.10
CA GLU A 44 -25.40 -23.78 4.64
C GLU A 44 -25.78 -22.41 4.02
N ALA A 45 -24.81 -21.50 3.86
CA ALA A 45 -25.03 -20.21 3.21
C ALA A 45 -25.38 -20.38 1.72
N VAL A 46 -24.70 -21.29 1.01
CA VAL A 46 -25.00 -21.64 -0.39
C VAL A 46 -26.40 -22.25 -0.47
N ALA A 47 -26.77 -23.17 0.41
CA ALA A 47 -28.10 -23.78 0.43
C ALA A 47 -29.21 -22.75 0.71
N ALA A 48 -28.98 -21.78 1.60
CA ALA A 48 -29.90 -20.69 1.88
C ALA A 48 -30.06 -19.74 0.68
N ASP A 49 -28.96 -19.43 -0.03
CA ASP A 49 -28.99 -18.62 -1.25
C ASP A 49 -29.81 -19.29 -2.36
N LEU A 50 -29.71 -20.60 -2.52
CA LEU A 50 -30.45 -21.37 -3.52
C LEU A 50 -31.98 -21.27 -3.36
N VAL A 51 -32.50 -21.17 -2.15
CA VAL A 51 -33.95 -21.04 -1.89
C VAL A 51 -34.44 -19.60 -1.87
N THR A 52 -33.52 -18.61 -1.82
CA THR A 52 -33.87 -17.20 -1.79
C THR A 52 -34.32 -16.73 -3.19
N PRO A 53 -35.54 -16.21 -3.36
CA PRO A 53 -35.96 -15.67 -4.65
C PRO A 53 -35.03 -14.51 -5.08
N GLN A 54 -34.60 -14.54 -6.34
CA GLN A 54 -33.75 -13.49 -6.91
C GLN A 54 -34.39 -12.91 -8.15
N SER A 55 -34.36 -11.58 -8.31
CA SER A 55 -34.77 -10.95 -9.57
C SER A 55 -33.66 -11.14 -10.64
N PRO A 56 -33.99 -11.05 -11.94
CA PRO A 56 -33.02 -11.12 -13.03
C PRO A 56 -31.89 -10.06 -12.87
N GLU A 57 -32.25 -8.86 -12.36
CA GLU A 57 -31.29 -7.78 -12.12
C GLU A 57 -30.35 -8.11 -10.97
N ALA A 58 -30.87 -8.70 -9.88
CA ALA A 58 -30.05 -9.14 -8.74
C ALA A 58 -29.09 -10.26 -9.15
N GLN A 59 -29.55 -11.20 -9.98
CA GLN A 59 -28.72 -12.28 -10.52
C GLN A 59 -27.63 -11.72 -11.44
N ALA A 60 -27.96 -10.79 -12.33
CA ALA A 60 -26.98 -10.14 -13.20
C ALA A 60 -25.94 -9.34 -12.38
N ALA A 61 -26.35 -8.61 -11.34
CA ALA A 61 -25.46 -7.90 -10.44
C ALA A 61 -24.50 -8.86 -9.71
N LYS A 62 -25.03 -10.00 -9.23
CA LYS A 62 -24.23 -11.05 -8.56
C LYS A 62 -23.20 -11.66 -9.50
N SER A 63 -23.59 -11.98 -10.75
CA SER A 63 -22.67 -12.52 -11.77
C SER A 63 -21.53 -11.56 -12.12
N MET A 64 -21.73 -10.25 -11.94
CA MET A 64 -20.71 -9.20 -12.16
C MET A 64 -19.92 -8.85 -10.90
N GLY A 65 -20.15 -9.52 -9.77
CA GLY A 65 -19.50 -9.20 -8.49
C GLY A 65 -20.02 -7.91 -7.84
N LEU A 66 -21.18 -7.41 -8.25
CA LEU A 66 -21.82 -6.18 -7.77
C LEU A 66 -22.99 -6.48 -6.80
N ALA A 67 -23.04 -7.69 -6.25
CA ALA A 67 -24.07 -8.04 -5.26
C ALA A 67 -23.99 -7.08 -4.05
N PRO A 68 -25.14 -6.55 -3.56
CA PRO A 68 -25.15 -5.67 -2.41
C PRO A 68 -24.65 -6.40 -1.17
N VAL A 69 -23.71 -5.78 -0.46
CA VAL A 69 -23.22 -6.28 0.84
C VAL A 69 -24.34 -6.08 1.87
N PRO A 70 -24.78 -7.12 2.60
CA PRO A 70 -25.80 -6.99 3.62
C PRO A 70 -25.37 -5.98 4.72
N PHE A 71 -26.28 -5.11 5.13
CA PHE A 71 -26.04 -4.18 6.24
C PHE A 71 -26.96 -4.55 7.44
N PRO A 72 -26.41 -4.71 8.70
CA PRO A 72 -25.01 -4.55 9.08
C PRO A 72 -24.15 -5.72 8.61
N ALA A 73 -22.94 -5.41 8.20
CA ALA A 73 -21.98 -6.38 7.67
C ALA A 73 -21.56 -7.35 8.81
N ARG A 74 -22.20 -8.51 8.88
CA ARG A 74 -21.63 -9.66 9.60
C ARG A 74 -20.64 -10.34 8.65
N GLU A 75 -19.48 -10.71 9.17
CA GLU A 75 -18.53 -11.53 8.42
C GLU A 75 -19.24 -12.79 7.91
N THR A 76 -19.10 -13.06 6.63
CA THR A 76 -19.64 -14.28 6.02
C THR A 76 -18.75 -15.48 6.35
N ALA A 77 -19.30 -16.69 6.25
CA ALA A 77 -18.53 -17.91 6.44
C ALA A 77 -17.33 -17.99 5.47
N ALA A 78 -17.50 -17.51 4.24
CA ALA A 78 -16.44 -17.44 3.22
C ALA A 78 -15.32 -16.47 3.62
N GLN A 79 -15.66 -15.31 4.18
CA GLN A 79 -14.70 -14.33 4.69
C GLN A 79 -13.90 -14.89 5.87
N THR A 80 -14.57 -15.48 6.86
CA THR A 80 -13.93 -16.08 8.03
C THR A 80 -13.02 -17.25 7.64
N HIS A 81 -13.48 -18.13 6.74
CA HIS A 81 -12.67 -19.21 6.17
C HIS A 81 -11.38 -18.69 5.54
N ALA A 82 -11.47 -17.64 4.71
CA ALA A 82 -10.31 -17.04 4.07
C ALA A 82 -9.27 -16.49 5.07
N VAL A 83 -9.75 -15.80 6.13
CA VAL A 83 -8.87 -15.27 7.19
C VAL A 83 -8.14 -16.41 7.92
N LEU A 84 -8.83 -17.50 8.23
CA LEU A 84 -8.23 -18.65 8.91
C LEU A 84 -7.22 -19.38 8.03
N ARG A 85 -7.53 -19.56 6.74
CA ARG A 85 -6.59 -20.14 5.76
C ARG A 85 -5.34 -19.27 5.57
N ALA A 86 -5.50 -17.96 5.49
CA ALA A 86 -4.36 -17.05 5.44
C ALA A 86 -3.46 -17.17 6.69
N LYS A 87 -4.05 -17.24 7.88
CA LYS A 87 -3.30 -17.43 9.16
C LYS A 87 -2.61 -18.79 9.25
N SER A 88 -3.19 -19.84 8.67
CA SER A 88 -2.63 -21.20 8.65
C SER A 88 -1.58 -21.39 7.54
N GLY A 89 -1.24 -20.36 6.76
CA GLY A 89 -0.20 -20.43 5.75
C GLY A 89 -0.64 -21.01 4.40
N TYR A 90 -1.93 -21.18 4.17
CA TYR A 90 -2.44 -21.48 2.84
C TYR A 90 -2.15 -20.32 1.91
N ASN A 91 -1.79 -20.59 0.66
CA ASN A 91 -1.72 -19.58 -0.37
C ASN A 91 -3.08 -19.44 -1.10
N ILE A 92 -3.21 -18.35 -1.86
CA ILE A 92 -4.47 -18.04 -2.56
C ILE A 92 -4.86 -19.14 -3.57
N VAL A 93 -3.89 -19.81 -4.18
CA VAL A 93 -4.14 -20.92 -5.13
C VAL A 93 -4.74 -22.12 -4.40
N GLN A 94 -4.24 -22.45 -3.22
CA GLN A 94 -4.78 -23.52 -2.38
C GLN A 94 -6.20 -23.19 -1.92
N LEU A 95 -6.45 -21.96 -1.46
CA LEU A 95 -7.79 -21.48 -1.07
C LEU A 95 -8.81 -21.65 -2.22
N VAL A 96 -8.47 -21.19 -3.42
CA VAL A 96 -9.35 -21.33 -4.61
C VAL A 96 -9.51 -22.79 -5.00
N SER A 97 -8.48 -23.62 -4.82
CA SER A 97 -8.53 -25.05 -5.12
C SER A 97 -9.47 -25.82 -4.20
N GLU A 98 -9.59 -25.44 -2.93
CA GLU A 98 -10.60 -25.98 -2.01
C GLU A 98 -12.02 -25.75 -2.53
N TYR A 99 -12.36 -24.54 -2.99
CA TYR A 99 -13.67 -24.25 -3.58
C TYR A 99 -13.92 -25.02 -4.88
N ARG A 100 -12.88 -25.20 -5.71
CA ARG A 100 -12.99 -26.03 -6.92
C ARG A 100 -13.28 -27.48 -6.60
N ALA A 101 -12.60 -28.03 -5.60
CA ALA A 101 -12.82 -29.41 -5.13
C ALA A 101 -14.24 -29.56 -4.53
N LEU A 102 -14.69 -28.58 -3.72
CA LEU A 102 -16.04 -28.54 -3.18
C LEU A 102 -17.09 -28.56 -4.28
N ARG A 103 -16.97 -27.65 -5.26
CA ARG A 103 -17.88 -27.58 -6.42
C ARG A 103 -17.94 -28.89 -7.16
N ALA A 104 -16.79 -29.47 -7.50
CA ALA A 104 -16.72 -30.71 -8.24
C ALA A 104 -17.35 -31.89 -7.45
N SER A 105 -17.09 -31.97 -6.15
CA SER A 105 -17.63 -33.01 -5.27
C SER A 105 -19.16 -32.93 -5.14
N VAL A 106 -19.70 -31.71 -4.87
CA VAL A 106 -21.14 -31.50 -4.76
C VAL A 106 -21.84 -31.84 -6.05
N LEU A 107 -21.38 -31.30 -7.20
CA LEU A 107 -22.01 -31.56 -8.51
C LEU A 107 -21.97 -33.05 -8.87
N SER A 108 -20.84 -33.72 -8.70
CA SER A 108 -20.69 -35.14 -8.99
C SER A 108 -21.62 -36.01 -8.14
N MET A 109 -21.72 -35.74 -6.85
CA MET A 109 -22.60 -36.46 -5.93
C MET A 109 -24.07 -36.20 -6.23
N TRP A 110 -24.44 -34.92 -6.48
CA TRP A 110 -25.79 -34.50 -6.82
C TRP A 110 -26.29 -35.13 -8.13
N MET A 111 -25.48 -35.10 -9.19
CA MET A 111 -25.80 -35.74 -10.46
C MET A 111 -26.05 -37.25 -10.29
N THR A 112 -25.29 -37.94 -9.46
CA THR A 112 -25.50 -39.34 -9.14
C THR A 112 -26.79 -39.58 -8.37
N ALA A 113 -27.12 -38.70 -7.45
CA ALA A 113 -28.34 -38.79 -6.63
C ALA A 113 -29.64 -38.47 -7.43
N CYS A 114 -29.54 -37.74 -8.53
CA CYS A 114 -30.69 -37.41 -9.40
C CYS A 114 -31.07 -38.52 -10.38
N LEU A 115 -30.24 -39.56 -10.54
CA LEU A 115 -30.54 -40.64 -11.47
C LEU A 115 -31.78 -41.44 -11.06
N PRO A 116 -32.71 -41.79 -12.05
CA PRO A 116 -32.58 -41.64 -13.49
C PRO A 116 -33.03 -40.28 -14.07
N ASP A 117 -33.60 -39.39 -13.25
CA ASP A 117 -34.11 -38.09 -13.71
C ASP A 117 -32.95 -37.10 -13.96
N PRO A 118 -33.04 -36.25 -15.03
CA PRO A 118 -32.01 -35.26 -15.28
C PRO A 118 -32.02 -34.18 -14.18
N PRO A 119 -30.83 -33.68 -13.77
CA PRO A 119 -30.73 -32.60 -12.78
C PRO A 119 -31.32 -31.29 -13.33
N ASP A 120 -31.87 -30.45 -12.44
CA ASP A 120 -32.36 -29.14 -12.80
C ASP A 120 -31.19 -28.20 -13.16
N LEU A 121 -31.18 -27.73 -14.41
CA LEU A 121 -30.17 -26.85 -14.95
C LEU A 121 -30.14 -25.50 -14.19
N GLN A 122 -31.30 -25.00 -13.77
CA GLN A 122 -31.38 -23.74 -13.03
C GLN A 122 -30.77 -23.85 -11.64
N ASP A 123 -30.99 -24.94 -10.93
CA ASP A 123 -30.33 -25.25 -9.67
C ASP A 123 -28.81 -25.30 -9.82
N MET A 124 -28.32 -25.89 -10.92
CA MET A 124 -26.89 -25.96 -11.20
C MET A 124 -26.27 -24.58 -11.48
N ILE A 125 -26.96 -23.74 -12.24
CA ILE A 125 -26.53 -22.35 -12.51
C ILE A 125 -26.43 -21.59 -11.20
N ARG A 126 -27.49 -21.58 -10.39
CA ARG A 126 -27.54 -20.87 -9.11
C ARG A 126 -26.48 -21.35 -8.11
N PHE A 127 -26.24 -22.65 -8.07
CA PHE A 127 -25.17 -23.23 -7.24
C PHE A 127 -23.79 -22.71 -7.65
N ASN A 128 -23.50 -22.67 -8.96
CA ASN A 128 -22.25 -22.14 -9.45
C ASN A 128 -22.08 -20.65 -9.11
N GLU A 129 -23.12 -19.84 -9.28
CA GLU A 129 -23.12 -18.42 -8.90
C GLU A 129 -22.87 -18.23 -7.40
N ALA A 130 -23.50 -19.04 -6.54
CA ALA A 130 -23.28 -18.96 -5.10
C ALA A 130 -21.84 -19.33 -4.69
N ILE A 131 -21.26 -20.36 -5.31
CA ILE A 131 -19.86 -20.73 -5.10
C ILE A 131 -18.90 -19.65 -5.62
N ASP A 132 -19.18 -19.08 -6.80
CA ASP A 132 -18.33 -18.02 -7.37
C ASP A 132 -18.35 -16.76 -6.50
N GLN A 133 -19.50 -16.41 -5.92
CA GLN A 133 -19.61 -15.34 -4.92
C GLN A 133 -18.78 -15.64 -3.67
N ALA A 134 -18.88 -16.86 -3.12
CA ALA A 134 -18.09 -17.25 -1.96
C ALA A 134 -16.57 -17.23 -2.25
N VAL A 135 -16.15 -17.62 -3.45
CA VAL A 135 -14.75 -17.50 -3.90
C VAL A 135 -14.33 -16.04 -3.94
N ALA A 136 -15.12 -15.16 -4.56
CA ALA A 136 -14.80 -13.75 -4.68
C ALA A 136 -14.66 -13.08 -3.30
N GLU A 137 -15.57 -13.36 -2.36
CA GLU A 137 -15.51 -12.88 -0.99
C GLU A 137 -14.26 -13.40 -0.25
N SER A 138 -13.97 -14.70 -0.38
CA SER A 138 -12.80 -15.31 0.23
C SER A 138 -11.50 -14.73 -0.31
N VAL A 139 -11.36 -14.57 -1.62
CA VAL A 139 -10.15 -14.01 -2.25
C VAL A 139 -9.93 -12.56 -1.80
N GLY A 140 -10.99 -11.76 -1.76
CA GLY A 140 -10.93 -10.37 -1.29
C GLY A 140 -10.43 -10.28 0.16
N HIS A 141 -11.03 -11.06 1.07
CA HIS A 141 -10.66 -11.08 2.49
C HIS A 141 -9.28 -11.70 2.73
N TYR A 142 -8.91 -12.77 2.00
CA TYR A 142 -7.57 -13.34 2.05
C TYR A 142 -6.51 -12.27 1.71
N SER A 143 -6.70 -11.56 0.60
CA SER A 143 -5.76 -10.52 0.18
C SER A 143 -5.64 -9.41 1.23
N MET A 144 -6.77 -8.93 1.77
CA MET A 144 -6.76 -7.94 2.86
C MET A 144 -6.02 -8.44 4.09
N GLN A 145 -6.24 -9.69 4.51
CA GLN A 145 -5.59 -10.27 5.70
C GLN A 145 -4.08 -10.39 5.53
N VAL A 146 -3.62 -10.84 4.35
CA VAL A 146 -2.19 -10.94 4.03
C VAL A 146 -1.55 -9.56 4.01
N ASP A 147 -2.18 -8.58 3.38
CA ASP A 147 -1.70 -7.20 3.33
C ASP A 147 -1.63 -6.57 4.72
N GLN A 148 -2.66 -6.75 5.56
CA GLN A 148 -2.66 -6.28 6.95
C GLN A 148 -1.52 -6.91 7.76
N SER A 149 -1.33 -8.23 7.65
CA SER A 149 -0.27 -8.94 8.38
C SER A 149 1.13 -8.45 7.95
N ARG A 150 1.34 -8.28 6.65
CA ARG A 150 2.58 -7.73 6.09
C ARG A 150 2.86 -6.32 6.60
N ASN A 151 1.84 -5.49 6.68
CA ASN A 151 1.97 -4.10 7.11
C ASN A 151 2.22 -3.97 8.61
N LEU A 152 1.58 -4.82 9.43
CA LEU A 152 1.86 -4.88 10.86
C LEU A 152 3.33 -5.28 11.12
N LEU A 153 3.83 -6.30 10.40
CA LEU A 153 5.23 -6.72 10.51
C LEU A 153 6.19 -5.58 10.12
N LEU A 154 5.93 -4.87 9.03
CA LEU A 154 6.77 -3.77 8.58
C LEU A 154 6.73 -2.58 9.55
N GLY A 155 5.57 -2.30 10.16
CA GLY A 155 5.44 -1.29 11.21
C GLY A 155 6.24 -1.63 12.47
N MET A 156 6.16 -2.88 12.95
CA MET A 156 6.95 -3.37 14.09
C MET A 156 8.45 -3.34 13.80
N LEU A 157 8.87 -3.89 12.67
CA LEU A 157 10.28 -3.89 12.26
C LEU A 157 10.86 -2.47 12.18
N SER A 158 10.11 -1.52 11.64
CA SER A 158 10.54 -0.13 11.54
C SER A 158 10.74 0.51 12.91
N HIS A 159 9.86 0.24 13.87
CA HIS A 159 10.00 0.71 15.24
C HIS A 159 11.25 0.09 15.91
N ASP A 160 11.41 -1.23 15.79
CA ASP A 160 12.49 -1.95 16.44
C ASP A 160 13.87 -1.67 15.82
N MET A 161 13.90 -1.24 14.54
CA MET A 161 15.13 -0.79 13.90
C MET A 161 15.48 0.67 14.23
N ARG A 162 14.50 1.53 14.56
CA ARG A 162 14.78 2.92 14.96
C ARG A 162 15.62 2.98 16.24
N ASN A 163 15.32 2.14 17.23
CA ASN A 163 15.98 2.18 18.53
C ASN A 163 17.51 1.91 18.44
N PRO A 164 18.00 0.81 17.83
CA PRO A 164 19.44 0.58 17.67
C PRO A 164 20.08 1.65 16.78
N LEU A 165 19.37 2.14 15.76
CA LEU A 165 19.86 3.20 14.89
C LEU A 165 20.08 4.52 15.64
N GLN A 166 19.14 4.91 16.51
CA GLN A 166 19.32 6.08 17.39
C GLN A 166 20.53 5.91 18.31
N THR A 167 20.75 4.71 18.85
CA THR A 167 21.93 4.42 19.68
C THR A 167 23.23 4.62 18.89
N VAL A 168 23.29 4.13 17.65
CA VAL A 168 24.44 4.33 16.75
C VAL A 168 24.67 5.81 16.46
N GLN A 169 23.62 6.56 16.15
CA GLN A 169 23.68 8.00 15.89
C GLN A 169 24.15 8.78 17.12
N MET A 170 23.58 8.50 18.29
CA MET A 170 24.00 9.17 19.55
C MET A 170 25.47 8.87 19.91
N THR A 171 25.91 7.63 19.70
CA THR A 171 27.33 7.24 19.91
C THR A 171 28.23 7.98 18.92
N ALA A 172 27.83 8.09 17.66
CA ALA A 172 28.58 8.82 16.65
C ALA A 172 28.66 10.32 16.95
N LEU A 173 27.58 10.94 17.41
CA LEU A 173 27.55 12.33 17.88
C LEU A 173 28.49 12.53 19.06
N TYR A 174 28.48 11.64 20.05
CA TYR A 174 29.37 11.68 21.20
C TYR A 174 30.82 11.57 20.76
N LEU A 175 31.19 10.65 19.87
CA LEU A 175 32.53 10.51 19.31
C LEU A 175 33.00 11.78 18.57
N GLY A 176 32.07 12.45 17.84
CA GLY A 176 32.35 13.71 17.17
C GLY A 176 32.68 14.85 18.14
N GLN A 177 32.05 14.86 19.33
CA GLN A 177 32.25 15.87 20.38
C GLN A 177 33.56 15.66 21.19
N LEU A 178 34.07 14.43 21.24
CA LEU A 178 35.29 14.10 22.03
C LEU A 178 36.57 14.74 21.50
N ASN A 179 36.54 15.38 20.31
CA ASN A 179 37.75 15.96 19.67
C ASN A 179 38.98 15.02 19.63
N ALA A 180 38.71 13.72 19.45
CA ALA A 180 39.73 12.65 19.47
C ALA A 180 40.58 12.58 18.18
N GLY A 181 40.66 13.68 17.44
CA GLY A 181 41.41 13.82 16.20
C GLY A 181 40.54 13.81 14.93
N SER A 182 41.08 14.31 13.81
CA SER A 182 40.37 14.50 12.56
C SER A 182 39.82 13.21 11.97
N GLU A 183 40.51 12.09 12.13
CA GLU A 183 40.07 10.78 11.63
C GLU A 183 38.82 10.29 12.37
N VAL A 184 38.79 10.44 13.71
CA VAL A 184 37.64 10.06 14.53
C VAL A 184 36.42 10.94 14.19
N SER A 185 36.65 12.26 14.06
CA SER A 185 35.58 13.20 13.66
C SER A 185 35.03 12.89 12.28
N ALA A 186 35.90 12.55 11.32
CA ALA A 186 35.47 12.15 9.97
C ALA A 186 34.69 10.81 9.98
N ALA A 187 35.12 9.85 10.81
CA ALA A 187 34.40 8.57 10.98
C ALA A 187 33.05 8.78 11.64
N ALA A 188 32.96 9.58 12.69
CA ALA A 188 31.72 9.96 13.35
C ALA A 188 30.76 10.64 12.36
N GLY A 189 31.25 11.58 11.55
CA GLY A 189 30.45 12.21 10.50
C GLY A 189 29.90 11.23 9.46
N ARG A 190 30.68 10.20 9.07
CA ARG A 190 30.17 9.14 8.17
C ARG A 190 29.07 8.30 8.84
N LEU A 191 29.22 7.94 10.11
CA LEU A 191 28.23 7.17 10.85
C LEU A 191 26.91 7.95 11.01
N ILE A 192 27.00 9.25 11.32
CA ILE A 192 25.83 10.11 11.43
C ILE A 192 25.06 10.14 10.08
N ARG A 193 25.77 10.40 8.99
CA ARG A 193 25.14 10.42 7.64
C ARG A 193 24.51 9.08 7.27
N SER A 194 25.22 7.95 7.50
CA SER A 194 24.65 6.62 7.27
C SER A 194 23.41 6.35 8.13
N GLY A 195 23.45 6.75 9.39
CA GLY A 195 22.33 6.59 10.30
C GLY A 195 21.11 7.41 9.89
N THR A 196 21.32 8.66 9.48
CA THR A 196 20.23 9.51 8.95
C THR A 196 19.61 8.89 7.68
N HIS A 197 20.45 8.45 6.77
CA HIS A 197 19.97 7.81 5.54
C HIS A 197 19.15 6.53 5.81
N LEU A 198 19.57 5.69 6.76
CA LEU A 198 18.81 4.51 7.17
C LEU A 198 17.46 4.90 7.81
N GLN A 199 17.43 6.00 8.59
CA GLN A 199 16.20 6.52 9.18
C GLN A 199 15.22 6.97 8.10
N ASP A 200 15.70 7.69 7.10
CA ASP A 200 14.87 8.16 5.97
C ASP A 200 14.29 6.98 5.17
N LEU A 201 15.10 5.94 4.91
CA LEU A 201 14.63 4.72 4.23
C LEU A 201 13.55 3.98 5.02
N LEU A 202 13.67 3.93 6.35
CA LEU A 202 12.66 3.31 7.23
C LEU A 202 11.37 4.13 7.24
N ASP A 203 11.47 5.44 7.30
CA ASP A 203 10.31 6.34 7.28
C ASP A 203 9.58 6.25 5.93
N ASP A 204 10.31 6.21 4.82
CA ASP A 204 9.76 6.01 3.47
C ASP A 204 9.06 4.64 3.34
N LEU A 205 9.62 3.58 3.93
CA LEU A 205 9.02 2.25 3.91
C LEU A 205 7.71 2.21 4.71
N VAL A 206 7.65 2.88 5.86
CA VAL A 206 6.43 3.01 6.67
C VAL A 206 5.35 3.78 5.90
N ASP A 207 5.72 4.91 5.29
CA ASP A 207 4.80 5.73 4.50
C ASP A 207 4.28 4.95 3.27
N PHE A 208 5.15 4.22 2.56
CA PHE A 208 4.77 3.34 1.45
C PHE A 208 3.75 2.27 1.88
N ASN A 209 3.97 1.62 3.01
CA ASN A 209 3.02 0.64 3.52
C ASN A 209 1.66 1.26 3.86
N ARG A 210 1.63 2.42 4.50
CA ARG A 210 0.38 3.12 4.83
C ARG A 210 -0.41 3.52 3.59
N THR A 211 0.28 3.96 2.54
CA THR A 211 -0.37 4.33 1.28
C THR A 211 -0.92 3.12 0.52
N ASN A 212 -0.22 1.99 0.53
CA ASN A 212 -0.72 0.74 -0.06
C ASN A 212 -1.98 0.20 0.64
N LEU A 213 -2.16 0.51 1.93
CA LEU A 213 -3.39 0.20 2.68
C LEU A 213 -4.57 1.13 2.35
N GLY A 214 -4.37 2.11 1.48
CA GLY A 214 -5.39 3.13 1.24
C GLY A 214 -5.57 4.14 2.38
N ILE A 215 -4.73 4.07 3.45
CA ILE A 215 -4.77 5.00 4.59
C ILE A 215 -4.19 6.37 4.18
N GLY A 216 -3.26 6.37 3.22
CA GLY A 216 -2.54 7.55 2.78
C GLY A 216 -1.50 8.06 3.80
N ILE A 217 -0.80 9.13 3.42
CA ILE A 217 0.14 9.82 4.32
C ILE A 217 -0.66 10.70 5.30
N SER A 218 -0.36 10.56 6.60
CA SER A 218 -0.94 11.44 7.62
C SER A 218 -0.37 12.85 7.48
N ILE A 219 -1.24 13.83 7.33
CA ILE A 219 -0.91 15.25 7.24
C ILE A 219 -1.44 15.94 8.50
N VAL A 220 -0.56 16.65 9.21
CA VAL A 220 -0.90 17.46 10.40
C VAL A 220 -0.62 18.92 10.05
N PRO A 221 -1.59 19.63 9.45
CA PRO A 221 -1.38 20.98 8.95
C PRO A 221 -1.23 21.99 10.09
N SER A 222 -0.36 22.95 9.91
CA SER A 222 -0.16 24.13 10.76
C SER A 222 0.09 25.35 9.90
N LEU A 223 -0.20 26.54 10.43
CA LEU A 223 0.11 27.80 9.76
C LEU A 223 1.64 27.98 9.72
N LEU A 224 2.19 28.13 8.52
CA LEU A 224 3.63 28.29 8.31
C LEU A 224 3.93 29.03 6.99
N ASP A 225 5.17 29.48 6.85
CA ASP A 225 5.74 29.99 5.62
C ASP A 225 6.56 28.88 4.94
N LEU A 226 6.09 28.37 3.79
CA LEU A 226 6.79 27.35 3.01
C LEU A 226 8.15 27.84 2.49
N GLY A 227 8.30 29.13 2.19
CA GLY A 227 9.58 29.70 1.80
C GLY A 227 10.63 29.53 2.91
N ALA A 228 10.25 29.85 4.15
CA ALA A 228 11.10 29.67 5.33
C ALA A 228 11.41 28.19 5.60
N VAL A 229 10.43 27.28 5.47
CA VAL A 229 10.62 25.84 5.64
C VAL A 229 11.60 25.31 4.57
N CYS A 230 11.44 25.72 3.31
CA CYS A 230 12.33 25.32 2.23
C CYS A 230 13.76 25.85 2.40
N ALA A 231 13.90 27.09 2.92
CA ALA A 231 15.23 27.66 3.21
C ALA A 231 15.96 26.86 4.28
N GLN A 232 15.29 26.54 5.39
CA GLN A 232 15.87 25.72 6.47
C GLN A 232 16.29 24.34 5.99
N GLU A 233 15.46 23.67 5.21
CA GLU A 233 15.77 22.35 4.67
C GLU A 233 16.97 22.41 3.71
N LEU A 234 17.01 23.42 2.83
CA LEU A 234 18.11 23.57 1.88
C LEU A 234 19.43 23.88 2.57
N ASP A 235 19.43 24.59 3.70
CA ASP A 235 20.62 24.83 4.51
C ASP A 235 21.14 23.54 5.15
N GLN A 236 20.27 22.63 5.59
CA GLN A 236 20.64 21.30 6.08
C GLN A 236 21.25 20.45 4.95
N LEU A 237 20.64 20.47 3.77
CA LEU A 237 21.14 19.76 2.60
C LEU A 237 22.50 20.29 2.12
N ARG A 238 22.76 21.59 2.20
CA ARG A 238 24.10 22.16 1.92
C ARG A 238 25.17 21.59 2.86
N GLY A 239 24.82 21.40 4.13
CA GLY A 239 25.72 20.74 5.10
C GLY A 239 25.95 19.26 4.80
N ALA A 240 24.93 18.55 4.33
CA ALA A 240 25.02 17.12 3.98
C ALA A 240 25.74 16.87 2.63
N TYR A 241 25.60 17.79 1.68
CA TYR A 241 26.14 17.71 0.31
C TYR A 241 27.02 18.94 -0.01
N PRO A 242 28.19 19.11 0.63
CA PRO A 242 29.02 20.32 0.51
C PRO A 242 29.56 20.55 -0.92
N ASP A 243 29.68 19.49 -1.72
CA ASP A 243 30.14 19.55 -3.10
C ASP A 243 29.05 19.93 -4.11
N SER A 244 27.78 20.03 -3.68
CA SER A 244 26.66 20.34 -4.53
C SER A 244 26.32 21.83 -4.49
N GLN A 245 26.03 22.41 -5.67
CA GLN A 245 25.62 23.80 -5.77
C GLN A 245 24.11 23.91 -5.64
N LEU A 246 23.59 24.39 -4.50
CA LEU A 246 22.17 24.52 -4.20
C LEU A 246 21.76 26.00 -4.14
N GLN A 247 20.86 26.42 -5.03
CA GLN A 247 20.36 27.79 -5.09
C GLN A 247 18.86 27.82 -4.76
N LEU A 248 18.45 28.78 -3.93
CA LEU A 248 17.05 29.03 -3.56
C LEU A 248 16.61 30.40 -4.08
N SER A 249 15.41 30.47 -4.66
CA SER A 249 14.67 31.70 -4.85
C SER A 249 13.28 31.56 -4.24
N VAL A 250 12.81 32.63 -3.57
CA VAL A 250 11.48 32.68 -2.98
C VAL A 250 10.79 33.93 -3.48
N GLU A 251 9.61 33.78 -4.08
CA GLU A 251 8.85 34.86 -4.67
C GLU A 251 7.39 34.84 -4.21
N GLY A 252 6.84 36.01 -3.94
CA GLY A 252 5.44 36.16 -3.51
C GLY A 252 5.21 35.75 -2.05
N ASP A 253 3.93 35.69 -1.67
CA ASP A 253 3.51 35.24 -0.35
C ASP A 253 3.46 33.73 -0.27
N CYS A 254 4.25 33.11 0.61
CA CYS A 254 4.33 31.67 0.79
C CYS A 254 3.68 31.17 2.10
N HIS A 255 2.82 31.99 2.73
CA HIS A 255 2.09 31.59 3.94
C HIS A 255 0.86 30.73 3.61
N GLY A 256 0.58 29.75 4.48
CA GLY A 256 -0.60 28.88 4.36
C GLY A 256 -0.61 27.79 5.43
N SER A 257 -1.48 26.78 5.24
CA SER A 257 -1.67 25.68 6.19
C SER A 257 -1.16 24.36 5.62
N TRP A 258 -0.01 23.90 6.08
CA TRP A 258 0.63 22.67 5.64
C TRP A 258 1.30 21.93 6.80
N ASP A 259 1.67 20.67 6.58
CA ASP A 259 2.54 19.91 7.48
C ASP A 259 4.01 20.22 7.17
N GLY A 260 4.66 20.96 8.05
CA GLY A 260 6.04 21.40 7.86
C GLY A 260 7.05 20.24 7.81
N LYS A 261 6.80 19.13 8.53
CA LYS A 261 7.64 17.94 8.47
C LYS A 261 7.55 17.27 7.08
N ARG A 262 6.33 17.12 6.57
CA ARG A 262 6.07 16.54 5.26
C ARG A 262 6.55 17.43 4.11
N ALA A 263 6.45 18.75 4.26
CA ALA A 263 6.99 19.71 3.29
C ALA A 263 8.54 19.61 3.19
N ARG A 264 9.25 19.45 4.32
CA ARG A 264 10.69 19.18 4.32
C ARG A 264 11.02 17.86 3.64
N GLN A 265 10.30 16.77 3.96
CA GLN A 265 10.49 15.45 3.34
C GLN A 265 10.29 15.52 1.81
N LEU A 266 9.26 16.24 1.36
CA LEU A 266 9.00 16.44 -0.07
C LEU A 266 10.18 17.15 -0.74
N LEU A 267 10.64 18.28 -0.18
CA LEU A 267 11.76 19.03 -0.74
C LEU A 267 13.06 18.22 -0.69
N GLY A 268 13.36 17.56 0.42
CA GLY A 268 14.53 16.71 0.59
C GLY A 268 14.60 15.63 -0.48
N ASN A 269 13.48 14.91 -0.73
CA ASN A 269 13.41 13.88 -1.76
C ASN A 269 13.60 14.45 -3.18
N LEU A 270 13.05 15.63 -3.47
CA LEU A 270 13.24 16.28 -4.78
C LEU A 270 14.69 16.74 -4.98
N VAL A 271 15.29 17.39 -3.98
CA VAL A 271 16.65 17.92 -4.08
C VAL A 271 17.69 16.80 -4.12
N THR A 272 17.56 15.77 -3.28
CA THR A 272 18.47 14.61 -3.32
C THR A 272 18.38 13.86 -4.64
N ASN A 273 17.18 13.74 -5.21
CA ASN A 273 16.99 13.21 -6.56
C ASN A 273 17.75 14.07 -7.60
N ALA A 274 17.57 15.38 -7.56
CA ALA A 274 18.25 16.31 -8.49
C ALA A 274 19.79 16.23 -8.37
N ILE A 275 20.35 16.05 -7.14
CA ILE A 275 21.78 15.86 -6.93
C ILE A 275 22.25 14.52 -7.51
N HIS A 276 21.52 13.46 -7.30
CA HIS A 276 21.93 12.10 -7.69
C HIS A 276 21.84 11.85 -9.19
N TYR A 277 20.85 12.43 -9.87
CA TYR A 277 20.59 12.20 -11.29
C TYR A 277 21.04 13.36 -12.19
N GLY A 278 21.44 14.48 -11.58
CA GLY A 278 22.05 15.61 -12.27
C GLY A 278 23.50 15.34 -12.70
N PHE A 279 24.09 16.27 -13.45
CA PHE A 279 25.52 16.22 -13.72
C PHE A 279 26.34 16.44 -12.42
N PRO A 280 27.48 15.76 -12.26
CA PRO A 280 28.36 15.98 -11.12
C PRO A 280 28.70 17.46 -10.92
N GLN A 281 28.52 17.97 -9.70
CA GLN A 281 28.69 19.39 -9.34
C GLN A 281 27.78 20.36 -10.10
N GLY A 282 26.73 19.84 -10.76
CA GLY A 282 25.71 20.63 -11.43
C GLY A 282 24.93 21.51 -10.44
N LEU A 283 24.45 22.64 -10.93
CA LEU A 283 23.59 23.53 -10.15
C LEU A 283 22.18 22.94 -10.02
N VAL A 284 21.71 22.76 -8.77
CA VAL A 284 20.32 22.45 -8.44
C VAL A 284 19.63 23.75 -8.02
N ARG A 285 18.59 24.13 -8.71
CA ARG A 285 17.79 25.34 -8.42
C ARG A 285 16.48 24.92 -7.76
N VAL A 286 16.16 25.59 -6.67
CA VAL A 286 14.87 25.51 -5.98
C VAL A 286 14.18 26.86 -6.09
N ALA A 287 12.98 26.87 -6.67
CA ALA A 287 12.16 28.08 -6.74
C ALA A 287 10.84 27.83 -5.99
N VAL A 288 10.55 28.69 -5.02
CA VAL A 288 9.29 28.69 -4.26
C VAL A 288 8.49 29.91 -4.65
N VAL A 289 7.34 29.72 -5.27
CA VAL A 289 6.54 30.81 -5.83
C VAL A 289 5.14 30.78 -5.21
N GLY A 290 4.81 31.80 -4.44
CA GLY A 290 3.49 32.01 -3.86
C GLY A 290 2.49 32.54 -4.87
N GLY A 291 1.51 31.71 -5.24
CA GLY A 291 0.35 32.07 -6.05
C GLY A 291 -0.84 32.50 -5.17
N PRO A 292 -1.96 32.92 -5.76
CA PRO A 292 -3.14 33.34 -5.00
C PRO A 292 -3.81 32.19 -4.26
N ASN A 293 -3.81 30.98 -4.80
CA ASN A 293 -4.50 29.81 -4.26
C ASN A 293 -3.59 28.68 -3.80
N ASP A 294 -2.34 28.66 -4.25
CA ASP A 294 -1.35 27.62 -3.99
C ASP A 294 0.05 28.20 -3.86
N VAL A 295 0.98 27.38 -3.37
CA VAL A 295 2.41 27.63 -3.47
C VAL A 295 3.01 26.55 -4.35
N ARG A 296 3.82 26.97 -5.32
CA ARG A 296 4.55 26.11 -6.23
C ARG A 296 6.01 25.99 -5.77
N ILE A 297 6.50 24.75 -5.74
CA ILE A 297 7.90 24.43 -5.47
C ILE A 297 8.46 23.75 -6.73
N ASP A 298 9.39 24.40 -7.40
CA ASP A 298 10.10 23.86 -8.55
C ASP A 298 11.52 23.46 -8.13
N VAL A 299 11.92 22.23 -8.43
CA VAL A 299 13.31 21.77 -8.26
C VAL A 299 13.84 21.37 -9.63
N SER A 300 14.90 22.03 -10.10
CA SER A 300 15.49 21.77 -11.40
C SER A 300 16.98 21.46 -11.33
N ASN A 301 17.41 20.56 -12.18
CA ASN A 301 18.81 20.19 -12.35
C ASN A 301 19.15 19.96 -13.83
N ALA A 302 20.34 20.31 -14.25
CA ALA A 302 20.90 19.87 -15.52
C ALA A 302 21.33 18.40 -15.40
N GLY A 303 20.99 17.60 -16.39
CA GLY A 303 21.27 16.16 -16.38
C GLY A 303 21.00 15.49 -17.71
N PRO A 304 21.21 14.17 -17.82
CA PRO A 304 20.81 13.41 -18.99
C PRO A 304 19.30 13.57 -19.26
N PRO A 305 18.88 13.61 -20.55
CA PRO A 305 17.46 13.67 -20.86
C PRO A 305 16.72 12.45 -20.34
N VAL A 306 15.54 12.68 -19.79
CA VAL A 306 14.63 11.62 -19.34
C VAL A 306 13.57 11.42 -20.43
N ASP A 307 13.44 10.20 -20.92
CA ASP A 307 12.45 9.88 -21.95
C ASP A 307 11.01 9.94 -21.40
N SER A 308 10.04 10.08 -22.29
CA SER A 308 8.63 10.26 -21.93
C SER A 308 8.03 9.04 -21.20
N GLU A 309 8.49 7.83 -21.49
CA GLU A 309 8.01 6.63 -20.82
C GLU A 309 8.49 6.60 -19.37
N THR A 310 9.78 6.88 -19.14
CA THR A 310 10.36 7.02 -17.81
C THR A 310 9.69 8.15 -17.02
N LEU A 311 9.45 9.34 -17.63
CA LEU A 311 8.76 10.47 -16.98
C LEU A 311 7.39 10.08 -16.44
N ASN A 312 6.61 9.31 -17.21
CA ASN A 312 5.28 8.86 -16.78
C ASN A 312 5.32 7.88 -15.59
N GLN A 313 6.43 7.18 -15.41
CA GLN A 313 6.61 6.16 -14.37
C GLN A 313 7.43 6.62 -13.16
N LEU A 314 8.01 7.83 -13.20
CA LEU A 314 8.90 8.34 -12.13
C LEU A 314 8.28 8.33 -10.72
N PHE A 315 6.96 8.53 -10.65
CA PHE A 315 6.23 8.57 -9.40
C PHE A 315 5.61 7.21 -9.01
N GLU A 316 5.87 6.14 -9.76
CA GLU A 316 5.46 4.78 -9.37
C GLU A 316 6.45 4.20 -8.35
N PRO A 317 5.96 3.43 -7.35
CA PRO A 317 6.83 2.89 -6.31
C PRO A 317 7.79 1.83 -6.87
N LEU A 318 9.00 1.76 -6.29
CA LEU A 318 10.03 0.76 -6.61
C LEU A 318 10.54 0.81 -8.06
N LYS A 319 10.18 1.82 -8.84
CA LYS A 319 10.71 2.03 -10.19
C LYS A 319 12.04 2.78 -10.12
N ARG A 320 13.01 2.30 -10.89
CA ARG A 320 14.32 2.92 -11.06
C ARG A 320 14.61 3.09 -12.54
N GLY A 321 15.20 4.21 -12.94
CA GLY A 321 15.69 4.39 -14.30
C GLY A 321 16.85 3.41 -14.59
N ALA A 322 16.95 2.93 -15.82
CA ALA A 322 17.89 1.88 -16.26
C ALA A 322 19.40 2.22 -16.06
N ALA A 323 19.76 3.44 -15.71
CA ALA A 323 21.14 3.92 -15.59
C ALA A 323 21.74 3.83 -14.17
N THR A 324 21.10 3.18 -13.19
CA THR A 324 21.42 3.48 -11.79
C THR A 324 21.77 2.26 -10.91
N GLU A 325 22.77 1.47 -11.29
CA GLU A 325 23.37 0.50 -10.34
C GLU A 325 24.20 1.15 -9.22
N ARG A 326 24.48 2.45 -9.29
CA ARG A 326 25.40 3.15 -8.37
C ARG A 326 24.74 3.92 -7.22
N HIS A 327 23.42 4.11 -7.21
CA HIS A 327 22.75 4.94 -6.20
C HIS A 327 21.88 4.09 -5.27
N HIS A 328 22.18 4.19 -3.97
CA HIS A 328 21.54 3.44 -2.90
C HIS A 328 20.21 4.11 -2.49
N GLY A 329 19.08 3.54 -2.88
CA GLY A 329 17.75 3.97 -2.45
C GLY A 329 16.69 2.94 -2.83
N LEU A 330 15.54 2.91 -2.14
CA LEU A 330 14.44 1.96 -2.39
C LEU A 330 13.59 2.31 -3.63
N GLY A 331 13.83 3.45 -4.29
CA GLY A 331 12.97 3.94 -5.38
C GLY A 331 11.59 4.39 -4.89
N LEU A 332 11.51 4.85 -3.64
CA LEU A 332 10.28 5.31 -3.01
C LEU A 332 10.19 6.84 -2.92
N GLY A 333 11.31 7.57 -2.98
CA GLY A 333 11.35 9.01 -2.71
C GLY A 333 10.36 9.83 -3.55
N LEU A 334 10.33 9.65 -4.88
CA LEU A 334 9.39 10.38 -5.75
C LEU A 334 7.93 9.91 -5.56
N TYR A 335 7.72 8.63 -5.27
CA TYR A 335 6.39 8.13 -4.88
C TYR A 335 5.89 8.84 -3.62
N ILE A 336 6.74 8.97 -2.58
CA ILE A 336 6.41 9.67 -1.33
C ILE A 336 6.13 11.16 -1.60
N VAL A 337 6.90 11.81 -2.47
CA VAL A 337 6.63 13.20 -2.92
C VAL A 337 5.20 13.33 -3.46
N ARG A 338 4.79 12.41 -4.35
CA ARG A 338 3.43 12.40 -4.90
C ARG A 338 2.36 12.20 -3.82
N GLU A 339 2.58 11.29 -2.91
CA GLU A 339 1.61 10.99 -1.85
C GLU A 339 1.53 12.11 -0.81
N ILE A 340 2.65 12.80 -0.50
CA ILE A 340 2.66 14.01 0.33
C ILE A 340 1.87 15.14 -0.36
N ALA A 341 2.12 15.38 -1.66
CA ALA A 341 1.38 16.41 -2.40
C ALA A 341 -0.11 16.12 -2.42
N LYS A 342 -0.53 14.88 -2.71
CA LYS A 342 -1.94 14.44 -2.65
C LYS A 342 -2.55 14.60 -1.26
N GLY A 343 -1.82 14.26 -0.20
CA GLY A 343 -2.28 14.42 1.18
C GLY A 343 -2.58 15.88 1.54
N HIS A 344 -1.87 16.83 0.92
CA HIS A 344 -2.13 18.26 1.02
C HIS A 344 -3.21 18.76 0.03
N GLY A 345 -3.82 17.88 -0.77
CA GLY A 345 -4.78 18.25 -1.81
C GLY A 345 -4.13 18.85 -3.06
N GLY A 346 -2.83 18.69 -3.21
CA GLY A 346 -2.02 19.19 -4.30
C GLY A 346 -1.63 18.16 -5.35
N SER A 347 -0.64 18.49 -6.16
CA SER A 347 -0.13 17.63 -7.23
C SER A 347 1.37 17.79 -7.40
N VAL A 348 1.99 16.81 -8.06
CA VAL A 348 3.38 16.86 -8.51
C VAL A 348 3.47 16.42 -9.96
N GLU A 349 4.33 17.07 -10.72
CA GLU A 349 4.63 16.76 -12.12
C GLU A 349 6.14 16.85 -12.38
N ALA A 350 6.61 16.17 -13.43
CA ALA A 350 7.99 16.23 -13.87
C ALA A 350 8.03 16.53 -15.39
N ARG A 351 9.02 17.31 -15.81
CA ARG A 351 9.30 17.56 -17.22
C ARG A 351 10.80 17.51 -17.47
N SER A 352 11.20 17.07 -18.64
CA SER A 352 12.60 17.11 -19.12
C SER A 352 12.61 17.58 -20.57
N ASP A 353 13.42 18.58 -20.88
CA ASP A 353 13.54 19.15 -22.23
C ASP A 353 14.88 18.81 -22.91
N GLY A 354 15.62 17.86 -22.33
CA GLY A 354 16.95 17.46 -22.81
C GLY A 354 18.10 18.34 -22.34
N ARG A 355 17.83 19.45 -21.65
CA ARG A 355 18.81 20.34 -21.01
C ARG A 355 18.74 20.28 -19.50
N GLU A 356 17.51 20.29 -19.00
CA GLU A 356 17.22 20.21 -17.57
C GLU A 356 16.02 19.30 -17.31
N THR A 357 15.96 18.74 -16.10
CA THR A 357 14.79 18.09 -15.55
C THR A 357 14.22 18.98 -14.46
N VAL A 358 12.91 19.20 -14.48
CA VAL A 358 12.20 20.04 -13.51
C VAL A 358 11.07 19.23 -12.87
N PHE A 359 11.10 19.16 -11.56
CA PHE A 359 10.00 18.65 -10.74
C PHE A 359 9.22 19.83 -10.17
N THR A 360 7.91 19.85 -10.37
CA THR A 360 7.01 20.89 -9.89
C THR A 360 6.00 20.30 -8.92
N ALA A 361 6.03 20.70 -7.65
CA ALA A 361 5.01 20.41 -6.66
C ALA A 361 4.11 21.64 -6.45
N ARG A 362 2.78 21.45 -6.44
CA ARG A 362 1.78 22.49 -6.18
C ARG A 362 1.01 22.12 -4.91
N LEU A 363 1.05 22.98 -3.91
CA LEU A 363 0.40 22.77 -2.62
C LEU A 363 -0.65 23.87 -2.38
N PRO A 364 -1.95 23.54 -2.37
CA PRO A 364 -3.01 24.50 -2.07
C PRO A 364 -2.81 25.13 -0.69
N ARG A 365 -3.14 26.42 -0.54
CA ARG A 365 -2.97 27.17 0.73
C ARG A 365 -3.88 26.68 1.85
N SER A 366 -5.05 26.16 1.49
CA SER A 366 -5.99 25.52 2.42
C SER A 366 -6.22 24.08 1.98
N SER A 367 -5.88 23.10 2.81
CA SER A 367 -6.23 21.72 2.54
C SER A 367 -7.74 21.52 2.64
N SER A 368 -8.38 21.03 1.57
CA SER A 368 -9.81 20.66 1.53
C SER A 368 -10.16 19.44 2.41
N CYS A 369 -9.27 18.99 3.28
CA CYS A 369 -9.47 17.87 4.20
C CYS A 369 -10.40 18.18 5.40
N ALA A 370 -10.91 19.41 5.55
CA ALA A 370 -11.77 19.78 6.70
C ALA A 370 -13.25 19.40 6.55
N ASN A 371 -13.71 18.73 5.45
CA ASN A 371 -15.15 18.61 5.19
C ASN A 371 -15.67 17.16 5.00
N ARG A 372 -15.07 16.15 5.66
CA ARG A 372 -15.70 14.82 5.75
C ARG A 372 -16.11 14.39 7.17
N GLY A 373 -16.10 15.30 8.14
CA GLY A 373 -16.34 14.96 9.56
C GLY A 373 -17.54 15.62 10.24
N THR A 374 -18.34 16.49 9.58
CA THR A 374 -19.38 17.25 10.29
C THR A 374 -20.70 17.37 9.51
N GLN A 375 -21.24 16.24 9.00
CA GLN A 375 -22.65 16.15 8.65
C GLN A 375 -23.24 14.86 9.23
N GLN A 376 -23.38 14.85 10.54
CA GLN A 376 -24.37 14.01 11.24
C GLN A 376 -24.47 14.52 12.68
N LYS A 377 -25.36 15.51 12.89
CA LYS A 377 -26.22 15.66 14.07
C LYS A 377 -26.87 17.03 14.01
N THR A 378 -28.04 17.09 13.40
CA THR A 378 -29.20 17.89 13.85
C THR A 378 -30.35 17.62 12.86
N GLY A 379 -31.40 16.98 13.36
CA GLY A 379 -32.67 16.76 12.67
C GLY A 379 -33.30 15.45 13.10
#